data_763f7199893d7f003fe421b45d702149
#
_entry.id   763f7199893d7f003fe421b45d702149
#
_cell.length_a   1.000
_cell.length_b   1.000
_cell.length_c   1.000
_cell.angle_alpha   90.00
_cell.angle_beta   90.00
_cell.angle_gamma   90.00
#
_symmetry.space_group_name_H-M   'P 1'
#
loop_
_entity.id
_entity.type
_entity.pdbx_description
1 polymer ?
#
loop_
_entity_poly.entity_id
_entity_poly.type
_entity_poly.pdbx_seq_one_letter_code
_entity_poly.pdbx_strand_id
1 'polypeptide(L)'
;MYIFGDFFFFDKIKTMTTLVDILSLIAERKCSIIFRTIGEQNEPTELQITKLDMTRKQFYARISQLLDNDLIKKIHGKYELTLFGKVVFGIENKIQHSIDNYWKLKAIETLDENLPEIEKTNLINSIVDDPLIRDLLDRSFSRRMGTGNKVINSEELVLSA
;
A
#
# COMPACT_ATOMS: atom_id res chain seq x y z
N MET A 1 -5.76 -12.22 -40.49
CA MET A 1 -7.20 -12.17 -40.18
C MET A 1 -7.37 -12.80 -38.81
N TYR A 2 -7.64 -12.03 -37.80
CA TYR A 2 -8.03 -12.25 -36.39
C TYR A 2 -7.35 -11.19 -35.50
N ILE A 3 -7.82 -9.94 -35.61
CA ILE A 3 -7.59 -8.87 -34.65
C ILE A 3 -8.97 -8.24 -34.37
N PHE A 4 -9.90 -9.02 -33.79
CA PHE A 4 -11.23 -8.49 -33.43
C PHE A 4 -11.71 -8.99 -32.06
N GLY A 5 -10.85 -9.68 -31.28
CA GLY A 5 -11.20 -10.21 -29.95
C GLY A 5 -10.91 -9.26 -28.77
N ASP A 6 -9.96 -8.34 -28.94
CA ASP A 6 -9.45 -7.57 -27.80
C ASP A 6 -10.16 -6.24 -27.54
N PHE A 7 -11.03 -5.80 -28.47
CA PHE A 7 -11.74 -4.53 -28.32
C PHE A 7 -12.97 -4.63 -27.40
N PHE A 8 -13.50 -5.82 -27.17
CA PHE A 8 -14.64 -6.01 -26.27
C PHE A 8 -14.27 -6.08 -24.80
N PHE A 9 -12.98 -6.24 -24.50
CA PHE A 9 -12.48 -6.29 -23.11
C PHE A 9 -12.31 -4.88 -22.51
N PHE A 10 -12.18 -3.85 -23.35
CA PHE A 10 -11.98 -2.46 -22.92
C PHE A 10 -13.28 -1.73 -22.57
N ASP A 11 -14.44 -2.23 -23.03
CA ASP A 11 -15.73 -1.55 -22.81
C ASP A 11 -16.32 -1.84 -21.42
N LYS A 12 -15.65 -2.68 -20.63
CA LYS A 12 -15.93 -2.89 -19.21
C LYS A 12 -14.92 -2.18 -18.30
N ILE A 13 -14.29 -1.11 -18.78
CA ILE A 13 -13.66 -0.12 -17.92
C ILE A 13 -14.79 0.66 -17.26
N LYS A 14 -15.44 -0.02 -16.33
CA LYS A 14 -16.27 0.51 -15.30
C LYS A 14 -15.61 1.78 -14.79
N THR A 15 -16.38 2.88 -14.79
CA THR A 15 -16.08 4.15 -14.11
C THR A 15 -14.87 4.03 -13.18
N MET A 16 -13.80 4.73 -13.52
CA MET A 16 -12.52 4.62 -12.81
C MET A 16 -12.76 4.54 -11.30
N THR A 17 -12.49 3.38 -10.74
CA THR A 17 -12.56 3.16 -9.29
C THR A 17 -11.63 4.18 -8.63
N THR A 18 -12.19 5.05 -7.80
CA THR A 18 -11.39 6.09 -7.14
C THR A 18 -10.60 5.51 -5.98
N LEU A 19 -9.55 6.23 -5.53
CA LEU A 19 -8.83 5.89 -4.31
C LEU A 19 -9.79 5.73 -3.12
N VAL A 20 -10.79 6.62 -3.02
CA VAL A 20 -11.78 6.60 -1.92
C VAL A 20 -12.62 5.33 -1.97
N ASP A 21 -13.02 4.87 -3.16
CA ASP A 21 -13.80 3.64 -3.32
C ASP A 21 -13.01 2.42 -2.85
N ILE A 22 -11.74 2.30 -3.26
CA ILE A 22 -10.88 1.20 -2.84
C ILE A 22 -10.63 1.22 -1.33
N LEU A 23 -10.25 2.38 -0.78
CA LEU A 23 -10.01 2.51 0.66
C LEU A 23 -11.27 2.20 1.48
N SER A 24 -12.43 2.69 1.06
CA SER A 24 -13.70 2.41 1.72
C SER A 24 -14.06 0.93 1.68
N LEU A 25 -13.78 0.26 0.54
CA LEU A 25 -14.06 -1.15 0.37
C LEU A 25 -13.18 -2.02 1.28
N ILE A 26 -11.85 -1.78 1.29
CA ILE A 26 -10.93 -2.57 2.13
C ILE A 26 -11.01 -2.19 3.61
N ALA A 27 -11.52 -1.00 3.96
CA ALA A 27 -11.77 -0.59 5.35
C ALA A 27 -13.08 -1.18 5.92
N GLU A 28 -14.01 -1.66 5.07
CA GLU A 28 -15.22 -2.34 5.53
C GLU A 28 -14.83 -3.70 6.13
N ARG A 29 -15.17 -3.91 7.41
CA ARG A 29 -14.67 -5.03 8.22
C ARG A 29 -14.78 -6.40 7.53
N LYS A 30 -15.91 -6.69 6.88
CA LYS A 30 -16.15 -8.00 6.26
C LYS A 30 -15.40 -8.15 4.94
N CYS A 31 -15.26 -7.07 4.16
CA CYS A 31 -14.41 -7.05 2.98
C CYS A 31 -12.94 -7.25 3.36
N SER A 32 -12.47 -6.52 4.38
CA SER A 32 -11.10 -6.63 4.90
C SER A 32 -10.77 -8.06 5.30
N ILE A 33 -11.64 -8.73 6.07
CA ILE A 33 -11.43 -10.12 6.48
C ILE A 33 -11.27 -11.04 5.25
N ILE A 34 -12.15 -10.94 4.26
CA ILE A 34 -12.09 -11.76 3.05
C ILE A 34 -10.81 -11.45 2.26
N PHE A 35 -10.53 -10.16 2.04
CA PHE A 35 -9.40 -9.69 1.25
C PHE A 35 -8.06 -10.13 1.87
N ARG A 36 -7.91 -9.98 3.19
CA ARG A 36 -6.73 -10.45 3.94
C ARG A 36 -6.60 -11.97 3.90
N THR A 37 -7.69 -12.70 4.13
CA THR A 37 -7.66 -14.18 4.06
C THR A 37 -7.16 -14.68 2.71
N ILE A 38 -7.52 -14.00 1.60
CA ILE A 38 -7.01 -14.32 0.27
C ILE A 38 -5.54 -13.87 0.12
N GLY A 39 -5.21 -12.67 0.60
CA GLY A 39 -3.89 -12.08 0.46
C GLY A 39 -2.78 -12.80 1.23
N GLU A 40 -3.10 -13.40 2.36
CA GLU A 40 -2.18 -14.19 3.18
C GLU A 40 -1.85 -15.56 2.57
N GLN A 41 -2.63 -16.00 1.57
CA GLN A 41 -2.37 -17.25 0.87
C GLN A 41 -1.51 -16.98 -0.38
N ASN A 42 -0.49 -17.80 -0.58
CA ASN A 42 0.37 -17.73 -1.77
C ASN A 42 -0.27 -18.42 -2.99
N GLU A 43 -1.36 -19.14 -2.80
CA GLU A 43 -2.06 -19.94 -3.82
C GLU A 43 -3.56 -19.63 -3.84
N PRO A 44 -4.25 -19.92 -4.99
CA PRO A 44 -5.69 -19.77 -5.07
C PRO A 44 -6.41 -20.54 -3.95
N THR A 45 -7.23 -19.83 -3.16
CA THR A 45 -7.79 -20.32 -1.91
C THR A 45 -9.29 -20.56 -1.99
N GLU A 46 -9.74 -21.67 -1.44
CA GLU A 46 -11.15 -21.93 -1.19
C GLU A 46 -11.57 -21.32 0.16
N LEU A 47 -12.46 -20.32 0.10
CA LEU A 47 -12.92 -19.62 1.30
C LEU A 47 -14.02 -20.41 2.01
N GLN A 48 -13.78 -20.75 3.26
CA GLN A 48 -14.77 -21.41 4.12
C GLN A 48 -15.60 -20.36 4.85
N ILE A 49 -16.85 -20.15 4.40
CA ILE A 49 -17.76 -19.13 4.96
C ILE A 49 -17.96 -19.30 6.47
N THR A 50 -17.96 -20.55 6.94
CA THR A 50 -18.16 -20.88 8.36
C THR A 50 -17.06 -20.31 9.28
N LYS A 51 -15.87 -20.04 8.73
CA LYS A 51 -14.74 -19.46 9.48
C LYS A 51 -14.73 -17.92 9.49
N LEU A 52 -15.59 -17.29 8.66
CA LEU A 52 -15.53 -15.85 8.42
C LEU A 52 -16.56 -15.04 9.22
N ASP A 53 -17.31 -15.68 10.14
CA ASP A 53 -18.36 -15.05 10.96
C ASP A 53 -19.30 -14.12 10.13
N MET A 54 -19.80 -14.65 9.02
CA MET A 54 -20.73 -13.93 8.15
C MET A 54 -21.74 -14.86 7.49
N THR A 55 -22.91 -14.31 7.14
CA THR A 55 -23.93 -15.07 6.40
C THR A 55 -23.51 -15.27 4.95
N ARG A 56 -24.04 -16.30 4.29
CA ARG A 56 -23.80 -16.55 2.85
C ARG A 56 -24.14 -15.34 1.99
N LYS A 57 -25.24 -14.65 2.27
CA LYS A 57 -25.63 -13.44 1.56
C LYS A 57 -24.58 -12.32 1.69
N GLN A 58 -24.08 -12.09 2.90
CA GLN A 58 -23.01 -11.12 3.15
C GLN A 58 -21.72 -11.49 2.43
N PHE A 59 -21.32 -12.75 2.52
CA PHE A 59 -20.13 -13.25 1.85
C PHE A 59 -20.16 -13.00 0.34
N TYR A 60 -21.21 -13.48 -0.35
CA TYR A 60 -21.28 -13.29 -1.81
C TYR A 60 -21.40 -11.83 -2.23
N ALA A 61 -22.06 -10.98 -1.43
CA ALA A 61 -22.11 -9.55 -1.69
C ALA A 61 -20.72 -8.91 -1.62
N ARG A 62 -19.88 -9.29 -0.65
CA ARG A 62 -18.52 -8.78 -0.51
C ARG A 62 -17.57 -9.34 -1.55
N ILE A 63 -17.68 -10.62 -1.87
CA ILE A 63 -16.94 -11.23 -2.99
C ILE A 63 -17.25 -10.51 -4.30
N SER A 64 -18.53 -10.22 -4.59
CA SER A 64 -18.90 -9.46 -5.79
C SER A 64 -18.25 -8.07 -5.82
N GLN A 65 -18.27 -7.34 -4.70
CA GLN A 65 -17.63 -6.04 -4.60
C GLN A 65 -16.10 -6.11 -4.85
N LEU A 66 -15.43 -7.10 -4.30
CA LEU A 66 -13.98 -7.29 -4.50
C LEU A 66 -13.66 -7.69 -5.95
N LEU A 67 -14.47 -8.55 -6.58
CA LEU A 67 -14.36 -8.92 -8.00
C LEU A 67 -14.65 -7.71 -8.91
N ASP A 68 -15.70 -6.97 -8.62
CA ASP A 68 -16.13 -5.81 -9.38
C ASP A 68 -15.10 -4.66 -9.37
N ASN A 69 -14.28 -4.58 -8.34
CA ASN A 69 -13.20 -3.60 -8.21
C ASN A 69 -11.82 -4.18 -8.58
N ASP A 70 -11.80 -5.34 -9.22
CA ASP A 70 -10.57 -6.01 -9.71
C ASP A 70 -9.50 -6.26 -8.63
N LEU A 71 -9.91 -6.38 -7.38
CA LEU A 71 -9.01 -6.71 -6.28
C LEU A 71 -8.71 -8.20 -6.21
N ILE A 72 -9.70 -9.02 -6.53
CA ILE A 72 -9.59 -10.48 -6.57
C ILE A 72 -10.09 -11.02 -7.91
N LYS A 73 -9.68 -12.23 -8.24
CA LYS A 73 -10.22 -13.01 -9.36
C LYS A 73 -10.56 -14.41 -8.92
N LYS A 74 -11.45 -15.08 -9.68
CA LYS A 74 -11.85 -16.44 -9.43
C LYS A 74 -11.27 -17.38 -10.50
N ILE A 75 -10.55 -18.42 -10.05
CA ILE A 75 -9.92 -19.42 -10.92
C ILE A 75 -10.32 -20.80 -10.41
N HIS A 76 -10.99 -21.60 -11.25
CA HIS A 76 -11.40 -22.96 -10.92
C HIS A 76 -12.14 -23.08 -9.58
N GLY A 77 -13.02 -22.12 -9.26
CA GLY A 77 -13.79 -22.11 -8.01
C GLY A 77 -13.07 -21.51 -6.81
N LYS A 78 -11.77 -21.25 -6.90
CA LYS A 78 -10.93 -20.64 -5.87
C LYS A 78 -10.73 -19.13 -6.13
N TYR A 79 -10.33 -18.39 -5.11
CA TYR A 79 -10.07 -16.96 -5.19
C TYR A 79 -8.60 -16.66 -4.99
N GLU A 80 -8.08 -15.69 -5.73
CA GLU A 80 -6.74 -15.14 -5.55
C GLU A 80 -6.71 -13.64 -5.83
N LEU A 81 -5.69 -12.94 -5.34
CA LEU A 81 -5.50 -11.52 -5.64
C LEU A 81 -5.12 -11.34 -7.12
N THR A 82 -5.67 -10.31 -7.75
CA THR A 82 -5.14 -9.78 -9.02
C THR A 82 -3.77 -9.12 -8.79
N LEU A 83 -3.09 -8.70 -9.86
CA LEU A 83 -1.87 -7.89 -9.71
C LEU A 83 -2.17 -6.57 -8.99
N PHE A 84 -3.27 -5.92 -9.33
CA PHE A 84 -3.74 -4.72 -8.65
C PHE A 84 -4.06 -5.02 -7.18
N GLY A 85 -4.79 -6.10 -6.90
CA GLY A 85 -5.09 -6.54 -5.53
C GLY A 85 -3.84 -6.80 -4.70
N LYS A 86 -2.77 -7.38 -5.27
CA LYS A 86 -1.49 -7.59 -4.59
C LYS A 86 -0.82 -6.27 -4.19
N VAL A 87 -0.87 -5.26 -5.06
CA VAL A 87 -0.36 -3.92 -4.73
C VAL A 87 -1.16 -3.29 -3.60
N VAL A 88 -2.50 -3.34 -3.68
CA VAL A 88 -3.40 -2.80 -2.64
C VAL A 88 -3.17 -3.51 -1.31
N PHE A 89 -3.05 -4.84 -1.30
CA PHE A 89 -2.75 -5.62 -0.11
C PHE A 89 -1.40 -5.25 0.52
N GLY A 90 -0.37 -5.04 -0.31
CA GLY A 90 0.93 -4.55 0.17
C GLY A 90 0.86 -3.17 0.83
N ILE A 91 0.00 -2.28 0.31
CA ILE A 91 -0.24 -0.95 0.91
C ILE A 91 -1.01 -1.09 2.23
N GLU A 92 -2.05 -1.92 2.28
CA GLU A 92 -2.82 -2.19 3.50
C GLU A 92 -1.91 -2.72 4.62
N ASN A 93 -1.02 -3.67 4.31
CA ASN A 93 -0.05 -4.19 5.26
C ASN A 93 0.87 -3.09 5.79
N LYS A 94 1.37 -2.18 4.94
CA LYS A 94 2.20 -1.05 5.38
C LYS A 94 1.45 -0.12 6.34
N ILE A 95 0.18 0.13 6.08
CA ILE A 95 -0.67 0.91 7.00
C ILE A 95 -0.80 0.19 8.34
N GLN A 96 -1.07 -1.12 8.34
CA GLN A 96 -1.18 -1.91 9.57
C GLN A 96 0.12 -1.87 10.38
N HIS A 97 1.28 -2.12 9.74
CA HIS A 97 2.59 -2.03 10.39
C HIS A 97 2.85 -0.62 10.98
N SER A 98 2.39 0.43 10.31
CA SER A 98 2.50 1.81 10.83
C SER A 98 1.65 2.01 12.08
N ILE A 99 0.45 1.44 12.13
CA ILE A 99 -0.43 1.46 13.30
C ILE A 99 0.22 0.70 14.46
N ASP A 100 0.75 -0.48 14.20
CA ASP A 100 1.40 -1.33 15.21
C ASP A 100 2.65 -0.66 15.82
N ASN A 101 3.33 0.18 15.03
CA ASN A 101 4.50 0.96 15.46
C ASN A 101 4.17 2.41 15.86
N TYR A 102 2.89 2.79 15.99
CA TYR A 102 2.46 4.17 16.22
C TYR A 102 3.22 4.87 17.37
N TRP A 103 3.34 4.23 18.53
CA TRP A 103 4.02 4.83 19.68
C TRP A 103 5.53 4.97 19.50
N LYS A 104 6.17 4.06 18.76
CA LYS A 104 7.58 4.16 18.39
C LYS A 104 7.82 5.36 17.47
N LEU A 105 6.96 5.53 16.45
CA LEU A 105 7.01 6.68 15.54
C LEU A 105 6.80 8.00 16.29
N LYS A 106 5.85 8.02 17.23
CA LYS A 106 5.58 9.21 18.04
C LYS A 106 6.74 9.57 18.96
N ALA A 107 7.42 8.58 19.52
CA ALA A 107 8.64 8.80 20.34
C ALA A 107 9.76 9.42 19.50
N ILE A 108 10.01 8.91 18.28
CA ILE A 108 11.01 9.46 17.36
C ILE A 108 10.68 10.92 17.02
N GLU A 109 9.42 11.20 16.68
CA GLU A 109 8.95 12.55 16.34
C GLU A 109 9.21 13.55 17.46
N THR A 110 9.01 13.15 18.72
CA THR A 110 9.25 14.00 19.90
C THR A 110 10.75 14.30 20.10
N LEU A 111 11.63 13.38 19.71
CA LEU A 111 13.09 13.53 19.85
C LEU A 111 13.73 14.23 18.64
N ASP A 112 13.04 14.28 17.50
CA ASP A 112 13.58 14.73 16.21
C ASP A 112 13.94 16.24 16.16
N GLU A 113 13.32 17.07 16.98
CA GLU A 113 13.47 18.54 16.90
C GLU A 113 14.89 19.05 17.18
N ASN A 114 15.72 18.26 17.89
CA ASN A 114 17.04 18.72 18.37
C ASN A 114 18.21 17.79 18.01
N LEU A 115 17.99 16.71 17.23
CA LEU A 115 19.02 15.74 16.93
C LEU A 115 19.68 15.96 15.54
N PRO A 116 21.02 15.79 15.42
CA PRO A 116 21.68 15.70 14.13
C PRO A 116 21.15 14.53 13.30
N GLU A 117 21.15 14.65 11.96
CA GLU A 117 20.58 13.65 11.04
C GLU A 117 21.18 12.23 11.22
N ILE A 118 22.48 12.12 11.52
CA ILE A 118 23.14 10.84 11.78
C ILE A 118 22.57 10.16 13.04
N GLU A 119 22.31 10.95 14.08
CA GLU A 119 21.74 10.45 15.33
C GLU A 119 20.27 10.06 15.16
N LYS A 120 19.51 10.78 14.32
CA LYS A 120 18.14 10.43 13.95
C LYS A 120 18.08 9.07 13.26
N THR A 121 18.95 8.84 12.28
CA THR A 121 19.04 7.55 11.57
C THR A 121 19.37 6.42 12.55
N ASN A 122 20.32 6.64 13.45
CA ASN A 122 20.67 5.65 14.48
C ASN A 122 19.52 5.38 15.44
N LEU A 123 18.77 6.43 15.83
CA LEU A 123 17.60 6.32 16.69
C LEU A 123 16.48 5.50 16.01
N ILE A 124 16.17 5.82 14.74
CA ILE A 124 15.17 5.08 13.95
C ILE A 124 15.55 3.60 13.90
N ASN A 125 16.81 3.31 13.56
CA ASN A 125 17.31 1.94 13.46
C ASN A 125 17.28 1.18 14.79
N SER A 126 17.37 1.88 15.91
CA SER A 126 17.34 1.27 17.25
C SER A 126 15.91 1.06 17.79
N ILE A 127 14.96 1.90 17.40
CA ILE A 127 13.59 1.88 17.94
C ILE A 127 12.63 1.12 17.02
N VAL A 128 12.80 1.25 15.69
CA VAL A 128 11.93 0.63 14.71
C VAL A 128 12.50 -0.69 14.25
N ASP A 129 11.94 -1.78 14.77
CA ASP A 129 12.36 -3.15 14.38
C ASP A 129 11.77 -3.57 13.01
N ASP A 130 10.67 -2.93 12.59
CA ASP A 130 9.94 -3.27 11.38
C ASP A 130 10.68 -2.76 10.12
N PRO A 131 11.12 -3.66 9.22
CA PRO A 131 11.89 -3.29 8.03
C PRO A 131 11.06 -2.47 7.01
N LEU A 132 9.73 -2.67 6.94
CA LEU A 132 8.88 -1.92 6.01
C LEU A 132 8.75 -0.46 6.44
N ILE A 133 8.59 -0.23 7.75
CA ILE A 133 8.51 1.12 8.30
C ILE A 133 9.86 1.81 8.18
N ARG A 134 10.96 1.13 8.48
CA ARG A 134 12.31 1.66 8.34
C ARG A 134 12.59 2.14 6.91
N ASP A 135 12.31 1.32 5.90
CA ASP A 135 12.48 1.68 4.48
C ASP A 135 11.66 2.93 4.09
N LEU A 136 10.44 3.08 4.62
CA LEU A 136 9.62 4.26 4.37
C LEU A 136 10.20 5.53 5.01
N LEU A 137 10.73 5.43 6.24
CA LEU A 137 11.34 6.54 6.94
C LEU A 137 12.65 6.97 6.27
N ASP A 138 13.55 6.03 5.95
CA ASP A 138 14.82 6.31 5.28
C ASP A 138 14.62 7.03 3.95
N ARG A 139 13.62 6.64 3.16
CA ARG A 139 13.27 7.34 1.92
C ARG A 139 12.74 8.75 2.15
N SER A 140 12.01 8.97 3.24
CA SER A 140 11.48 10.30 3.58
C SER A 140 12.57 11.27 4.00
N PHE A 141 13.57 10.80 4.75
CA PHE A 141 14.72 11.59 5.19
C PHE A 141 15.70 11.86 4.03
N SER A 142 16.00 10.86 3.19
CA SER A 142 16.87 11.03 2.02
C SER A 142 16.35 12.06 1.02
N ARG A 143 15.04 12.23 0.88
CA ARG A 143 14.45 13.29 0.03
C ARG A 143 14.67 14.70 0.59
N ARG A 144 14.71 14.87 1.91
CA ARG A 144 15.01 16.18 2.52
C ARG A 144 16.46 16.61 2.28
N MET A 145 17.40 15.66 2.21
CA MET A 145 18.80 15.93 1.89
C MET A 145 19.03 16.38 0.44
N GLY A 146 18.24 15.86 -0.53
CA GLY A 146 18.39 16.17 -1.96
C GLY A 146 17.91 17.56 -2.38
N THR A 147 17.14 18.25 -1.57
CA THR A 147 16.61 19.61 -1.88
C THR A 147 17.42 20.75 -1.25
N GLY A 148 18.38 20.44 -0.37
CA GLY A 148 19.18 21.44 0.37
C GLY A 148 20.49 21.89 -0.27
N ASN A 149 20.97 21.26 -1.34
CA ASN A 149 22.29 21.53 -1.89
C ASN A 149 22.25 22.07 -3.34
N LYS A 150 21.46 23.14 -3.57
CA LYS A 150 21.72 24.04 -4.66
C LYS A 150 22.58 25.19 -4.12
N VAL A 151 23.83 24.89 -3.83
CA VAL A 151 24.84 25.93 -3.63
C VAL A 151 24.95 26.70 -4.93
N ILE A 152 24.46 27.93 -4.91
CA ILE A 152 24.72 28.92 -5.94
C ILE A 152 26.22 29.20 -5.85
N ASN A 153 27.01 28.62 -6.78
CA ASN A 153 28.37 29.09 -7.00
C ASN A 153 28.31 30.51 -7.55
N SER A 154 28.41 31.45 -6.64
CA SER A 154 28.67 32.87 -6.92
C SER A 154 30.18 33.13 -7.03
N GLU A 155 30.84 32.46 -7.97
CA GLU A 155 32.21 32.75 -8.37
C GLU A 155 32.36 32.71 -9.89
N GLU A 156 31.65 33.62 -10.58
CA GLU A 156 31.97 33.96 -11.98
C GLU A 156 31.44 35.34 -12.33
N LEU A 157 31.97 36.34 -11.62
CA LEU A 157 31.75 37.75 -12.01
C LEU A 157 32.86 38.65 -11.49
N VAL A 158 34.13 38.32 -11.77
CA VAL A 158 35.22 39.29 -11.77
C VAL A 158 36.29 38.78 -12.72
N LEU A 159 36.26 39.17 -13.97
CA LEU A 159 37.42 39.38 -14.88
C LEU A 159 36.93 39.75 -16.28
N SER A 160 36.53 40.99 -16.47
CA SER A 160 36.69 41.71 -17.72
C SER A 160 36.54 43.21 -17.47
N ALA A 161 37.64 43.82 -17.11
CA ALA A 161 37.87 45.22 -17.31
C ALA A 161 39.03 45.36 -18.23
#